data_9024d7095121eb1cd35c4d0623ffd5ac
#
_entry.id   9024d7095121eb1cd35c4d0623ffd5ac
#
_cell.length_a   1.000
_cell.length_b   1.000
_cell.length_c   1.000
_cell.angle_alpha   90.00
_cell.angle_beta   90.00
_cell.angle_gamma   90.00
#
_symmetry.space_group_name_H-M   'P 1'
#
loop_
_entity.id
_entity.type
_entity.pdbx_description
1 polymer ?
#
loop_
_entity_poly.entity_id
_entity_poly.type
_entity_poly.pdbx_seq_one_letter_code
_entity_poly.pdbx_strand_id
1 'polypeptide(L)'
;MFLSVFDVFKIGIGPSSSHTMGPMSAANRFLELILSDEWPRPSGAAVSAIKVSLHGSLAFTGIGHGSGRAVVLGLTGEKPDQVDPDAMDGIIAEVERTGLVTPPGHPSYAFRPNEDLVFDKKNPLPGHANGMTFSAYDNQGRMLLKRIYYSVGGGFVVTDTELDAMRQRGKTVDNGPKVPYPFATAKEMLDMAARSGRTIAQMKRANEETVMSRDALNSRLDQIWEAMNGCIERGLKGEGIMPGGLKVRRRARSIHNKLNAEWRSNRLNPVLANDWLSVYAMAVNEENAVGGRVVTAPTNGAAGVVPATVRYFRHFHEDASVDDVRDFLLTAAAIGGIIKHNASISGAEVGCQGEVGSAAAMAAAGLAAVMGGSPAQVENAAEIALEHHLGMTCDPVAGLVQVPCIERNALGAVKAVTAASLALKGDGEHFVPLDACIETMRQTGNDMSEKYKETSTGGLAVNVVEC
;
A
#
# COMPACT_ATOMS: atom_id res chain seq x y z
N MET A 1 10.27 -18.22 -4.31
CA MET A 1 8.99 -17.76 -3.72
C MET A 1 8.11 -17.16 -4.81
N PHE A 2 6.79 -17.31 -4.72
CA PHE A 2 5.84 -16.66 -5.61
C PHE A 2 4.93 -15.71 -4.79
N LEU A 3 4.94 -14.43 -5.14
CA LEU A 3 4.01 -13.41 -4.65
C LEU A 3 3.25 -12.88 -5.85
N SER A 4 1.92 -12.95 -5.83
CA SER A 4 1.10 -12.51 -6.97
C SER A 4 1.21 -10.99 -7.18
N VAL A 5 1.04 -10.54 -8.42
CA VAL A 5 0.91 -9.10 -8.75
C VAL A 5 -0.24 -8.46 -7.95
N PHE A 6 -1.28 -9.21 -7.63
CA PHE A 6 -2.44 -8.78 -6.85
C PHE A 6 -2.19 -8.77 -5.33
N ASP A 7 -1.06 -9.30 -4.88
CA ASP A 7 -0.60 -9.14 -3.51
C ASP A 7 0.16 -7.83 -3.31
N VAL A 8 0.75 -7.29 -4.38
CA VAL A 8 1.47 -6.03 -4.38
C VAL A 8 0.53 -4.86 -4.69
N PHE A 9 -0.32 -5.02 -5.72
CA PHE A 9 -1.31 -4.04 -6.14
C PHE A 9 -2.69 -4.45 -5.67
N LYS A 10 -3.21 -3.78 -4.65
CA LYS A 10 -4.56 -4.01 -4.12
C LYS A 10 -5.39 -2.76 -4.26
N ILE A 11 -6.56 -2.90 -4.87
CA ILE A 11 -7.57 -1.85 -4.87
C ILE A 11 -8.10 -1.71 -3.44
N GLY A 12 -8.27 -0.49 -2.97
CA GLY A 12 -8.79 -0.22 -1.64
C GLY A 12 -9.10 1.26 -1.44
N ILE A 13 -9.10 1.68 -0.19
CA ILE A 13 -9.38 3.06 0.21
C ILE A 13 -8.22 3.65 1.00
N GLY A 14 -8.08 4.99 0.93
CA GLY A 14 -7.14 5.74 1.75
C GLY A 14 -7.58 5.88 3.21
N PRO A 15 -6.70 6.47 4.05
CA PRO A 15 -5.38 6.95 3.68
C PRO A 15 -4.24 5.94 3.83
N SER A 16 -4.44 4.78 4.51
CA SER A 16 -3.34 3.87 4.83
C SER A 16 -3.69 2.40 4.58
N SER A 17 -2.79 1.66 3.93
CA SER A 17 -2.97 0.21 3.76
C SER A 17 -2.89 -0.56 5.08
N SER A 18 -2.00 -0.15 6.00
CA SER A 18 -1.85 -0.81 7.31
C SER A 18 -2.84 -0.33 8.35
N HIS A 19 -3.19 0.98 8.35
CA HIS A 19 -4.00 1.60 9.40
C HIS A 19 -5.47 1.80 9.01
N THR A 20 -5.83 1.67 7.73
CA THR A 20 -7.22 1.75 7.23
C THR A 20 -7.67 0.41 6.66
N MET A 21 -7.06 -0.04 5.54
CA MET A 21 -7.45 -1.30 4.90
C MET A 21 -7.25 -2.51 5.82
N GLY A 22 -6.15 -2.53 6.59
CA GLY A 22 -5.85 -3.61 7.54
C GLY A 22 -6.94 -3.78 8.61
N PRO A 23 -7.28 -2.76 9.40
CA PRO A 23 -8.36 -2.84 10.38
C PRO A 23 -9.73 -3.19 9.79
N MET A 24 -10.05 -2.68 8.60
CA MET A 24 -11.28 -3.02 7.88
C MET A 24 -11.31 -4.51 7.48
N SER A 25 -10.20 -5.03 6.94
CA SER A 25 -10.08 -6.44 6.59
C SER A 25 -10.08 -7.36 7.82
N ALA A 26 -9.46 -6.93 8.94
CA ALA A 26 -9.49 -7.68 10.19
C ALA A 26 -10.91 -7.79 10.75
N ALA A 27 -11.69 -6.72 10.68
CA ALA A 27 -13.09 -6.71 11.09
C ALA A 27 -13.93 -7.69 10.25
N ASN A 28 -13.74 -7.71 8.93
CA ASN A 28 -14.41 -8.69 8.05
C ASN A 28 -14.01 -10.14 8.40
N ARG A 29 -12.72 -10.43 8.59
CA ARG A 29 -12.25 -11.76 9.01
C ARG A 29 -12.83 -12.17 10.36
N PHE A 30 -13.02 -11.23 11.29
CA PHE A 30 -13.65 -11.51 12.57
C PHE A 30 -15.13 -11.83 12.43
N LEU A 31 -15.86 -11.14 11.55
CA LEU A 31 -17.25 -11.47 11.23
C LEU A 31 -17.37 -12.88 10.63
N GLU A 32 -16.52 -13.22 9.65
CA GLU A 32 -16.46 -14.57 9.06
C GLU A 32 -16.20 -15.62 10.15
N LEU A 33 -15.27 -15.35 11.08
CA LEU A 33 -14.97 -16.25 12.20
C LEU A 33 -16.18 -16.42 13.14
N ILE A 34 -16.94 -15.36 13.42
CA ILE A 34 -18.15 -15.46 14.28
C ILE A 34 -19.13 -16.49 13.70
N LEU A 35 -19.29 -16.59 12.39
CA LEU A 35 -20.20 -17.55 11.76
C LEU A 35 -19.57 -18.93 11.54
N SER A 36 -18.26 -19.06 11.55
CA SER A 36 -17.57 -20.33 11.29
C SER A 36 -17.72 -21.32 12.46
N ASP A 37 -17.44 -22.59 12.21
CA ASP A 37 -17.34 -23.65 13.22
C ASP A 37 -15.94 -23.77 13.84
N GLU A 38 -15.02 -22.82 13.57
CA GLU A 38 -13.62 -22.88 14.00
C GLU A 38 -13.38 -22.55 15.48
N TRP A 39 -14.43 -22.16 16.21
CA TRP A 39 -14.32 -21.86 17.64
C TRP A 39 -15.41 -22.56 18.47
N PRO A 40 -15.08 -23.04 19.71
CA PRO A 40 -16.03 -23.73 20.55
C PRO A 40 -17.13 -22.78 21.03
N ARG A 41 -18.38 -23.03 20.64
CA ARG A 41 -19.55 -22.28 21.10
C ARG A 41 -20.16 -22.96 22.32
N PRO A 42 -20.30 -22.26 23.45
CA PRO A 42 -21.13 -22.77 24.55
C PRO A 42 -22.57 -23.01 24.07
N SER A 43 -23.19 -24.10 24.49
CA SER A 43 -24.55 -24.44 24.10
C SER A 43 -25.52 -23.26 24.39
N GLY A 44 -26.27 -22.83 23.38
CA GLY A 44 -27.22 -21.71 23.47
C GLY A 44 -26.59 -20.32 23.52
N ALA A 45 -25.30 -20.17 23.42
CA ALA A 45 -24.63 -18.86 23.38
C ALA A 45 -24.74 -18.22 21.99
N ALA A 46 -25.25 -17.00 21.94
CA ALA A 46 -25.29 -16.15 20.75
C ALA A 46 -24.48 -14.89 20.98
N VAL A 47 -23.68 -14.48 19.97
CA VAL A 47 -22.98 -13.20 20.01
C VAL A 47 -24.01 -12.08 19.90
N SER A 48 -23.90 -11.09 20.78
CA SER A 48 -24.77 -9.92 20.82
C SER A 48 -24.03 -8.59 20.78
N ALA A 49 -22.74 -8.59 21.13
CA ALA A 49 -21.90 -7.38 21.12
C ALA A 49 -20.47 -7.67 20.69
N ILE A 50 -19.81 -6.67 20.12
CA ILE A 50 -18.41 -6.71 19.69
C ILE A 50 -17.65 -5.57 20.36
N LYS A 51 -16.39 -5.82 20.77
CA LYS A 51 -15.45 -4.79 21.22
C LYS A 51 -14.13 -4.95 20.49
N VAL A 52 -13.46 -3.81 20.21
CA VAL A 52 -12.20 -3.75 19.48
C VAL A 52 -11.20 -2.91 20.24
N SER A 53 -9.95 -3.38 20.32
CA SER A 53 -8.82 -2.59 20.81
C SER A 53 -7.72 -2.54 19.77
N LEU A 54 -7.25 -1.33 19.47
CA LEU A 54 -6.13 -1.06 18.58
C LEU A 54 -4.90 -0.79 19.44
N HIS A 55 -3.76 -1.39 19.07
CA HIS A 55 -2.54 -1.37 19.87
C HIS A 55 -1.34 -0.83 19.07
N GLY A 56 -0.28 -0.39 19.77
CA GLY A 56 0.97 0.06 19.16
C GLY A 56 0.78 1.21 18.19
N SER A 57 1.35 1.15 16.97
CA SER A 57 1.24 2.22 15.98
C SER A 57 -0.21 2.53 15.60
N LEU A 58 -1.08 1.53 15.52
CA LEU A 58 -2.52 1.74 15.30
C LEU A 58 -3.18 2.57 16.40
N ALA A 59 -2.70 2.50 17.63
CA ALA A 59 -3.23 3.32 18.71
C ALA A 59 -2.67 4.75 18.70
N PHE A 60 -1.42 4.93 18.28
CA PHE A 60 -0.77 6.25 18.26
C PHE A 60 -1.22 7.12 17.08
N THR A 61 -1.27 6.57 15.89
CA THR A 61 -1.55 7.30 14.65
C THR A 61 -2.91 6.97 14.03
N GLY A 62 -3.62 5.98 14.57
CA GLY A 62 -4.85 5.46 13.99
C GLY A 62 -5.99 6.46 13.85
N ILE A 63 -6.05 7.49 14.71
CA ILE A 63 -7.04 8.56 14.58
C ILE A 63 -6.81 9.31 13.26
N GLY A 64 -5.58 9.74 13.00
CA GLY A 64 -5.21 10.45 11.77
C GLY A 64 -5.34 9.60 10.50
N HIS A 65 -5.21 8.28 10.64
CA HIS A 65 -5.37 7.31 9.54
C HIS A 65 -6.79 6.75 9.40
N GLY A 66 -7.76 7.22 10.20
CA GLY A 66 -9.14 6.76 10.13
C GLY A 66 -9.34 5.29 10.54
N SER A 67 -8.45 4.72 11.38
CA SER A 67 -8.53 3.30 11.78
C SER A 67 -9.85 2.95 12.47
N GLY A 68 -10.40 3.88 13.29
CA GLY A 68 -11.70 3.68 13.93
C GLY A 68 -12.83 3.59 12.90
N ARG A 69 -12.83 4.49 11.92
CA ARG A 69 -13.79 4.48 10.80
C ARG A 69 -13.71 3.17 10.01
N ALA A 70 -12.49 2.70 9.75
CA ALA A 70 -12.23 1.46 9.03
C ALA A 70 -12.75 0.23 9.78
N VAL A 71 -12.61 0.18 11.12
CA VAL A 71 -13.21 -0.87 11.95
C VAL A 71 -14.74 -0.85 11.84
N VAL A 72 -15.37 0.33 11.94
CA VAL A 72 -16.83 0.47 11.79
C VAL A 72 -17.28 -0.07 10.44
N LEU A 73 -16.68 0.40 9.34
CA LEU A 73 -17.01 -0.06 7.99
C LEU A 73 -16.80 -1.57 7.83
N GLY A 74 -15.70 -2.12 8.33
CA GLY A 74 -15.47 -3.57 8.27
C GLY A 74 -16.48 -4.36 9.08
N LEU A 75 -16.93 -3.87 10.25
CA LEU A 75 -17.97 -4.50 11.06
C LEU A 75 -19.38 -4.35 10.47
N THR A 76 -19.61 -3.46 9.51
CA THR A 76 -20.84 -3.42 8.70
C THR A 76 -20.79 -4.34 7.49
N GLY A 77 -19.67 -5.05 7.28
CA GLY A 77 -19.47 -5.99 6.16
C GLY A 77 -18.86 -5.35 4.92
N GLU A 78 -18.53 -4.06 4.98
CA GLU A 78 -17.88 -3.37 3.86
C GLU A 78 -16.44 -3.87 3.67
N LYS A 79 -16.00 -4.02 2.42
CA LYS A 79 -14.64 -4.46 2.05
C LYS A 79 -13.86 -3.32 1.43
N PRO A 80 -12.52 -3.24 1.66
CA PRO A 80 -11.71 -2.12 1.15
C PRO A 80 -11.77 -1.93 -0.37
N ASP A 81 -11.89 -3.02 -1.12
CA ASP A 81 -11.92 -3.04 -2.59
C ASP A 81 -13.32 -2.76 -3.19
N GLN A 82 -14.38 -2.83 -2.37
CA GLN A 82 -15.77 -2.75 -2.82
C GLN A 82 -16.51 -1.52 -2.30
N VAL A 83 -16.15 -1.02 -1.11
CA VAL A 83 -16.85 0.11 -0.48
C VAL A 83 -16.86 1.33 -1.40
N ASP A 84 -18.01 2.00 -1.47
CA ASP A 84 -18.13 3.30 -2.13
C ASP A 84 -17.64 4.40 -1.17
N PRO A 85 -16.55 5.13 -1.53
CA PRO A 85 -16.04 6.23 -0.70
C PRO A 85 -17.08 7.30 -0.37
N ASP A 86 -18.03 7.55 -1.27
CA ASP A 86 -19.06 8.58 -1.08
C ASP A 86 -20.16 8.12 -0.10
N ALA A 87 -20.32 6.81 0.11
CA ALA A 87 -21.28 6.25 1.07
C ALA A 87 -20.74 6.11 2.49
N MET A 88 -19.42 6.12 2.69
CA MET A 88 -18.77 5.78 3.97
C MET A 88 -19.26 6.63 5.14
N ASP A 89 -19.38 7.95 4.97
CA ASP A 89 -19.81 8.84 6.05
C ASP A 89 -21.24 8.55 6.51
N GLY A 90 -22.13 8.21 5.58
CA GLY A 90 -23.51 7.82 5.88
C GLY A 90 -23.59 6.52 6.68
N ILE A 91 -22.78 5.51 6.30
CA ILE A 91 -22.71 4.23 7.01
C ILE A 91 -22.23 4.43 8.46
N ILE A 92 -21.16 5.22 8.65
CA ILE A 92 -20.59 5.49 9.97
C ILE A 92 -21.59 6.26 10.84
N ALA A 93 -22.22 7.31 10.31
CA ALA A 93 -23.22 8.08 11.03
C ALA A 93 -24.40 7.21 11.49
N GLU A 94 -24.82 6.25 10.69
CA GLU A 94 -25.89 5.31 11.07
C GLU A 94 -25.48 4.41 12.24
N VAL A 95 -24.24 3.88 12.23
CA VAL A 95 -23.71 3.08 13.36
C VAL A 95 -23.59 3.93 14.63
N GLU A 96 -23.10 5.16 14.53
CA GLU A 96 -23.02 6.09 15.68
C GLU A 96 -24.39 6.40 16.26
N ARG A 97 -25.39 6.59 15.41
CA ARG A 97 -26.78 6.87 15.82
C ARG A 97 -27.46 5.68 16.48
N THR A 98 -27.27 4.47 15.94
CA THR A 98 -28.00 3.26 16.40
C THR A 98 -27.24 2.50 17.49
N GLY A 99 -25.92 2.61 17.54
CA GLY A 99 -25.06 1.76 18.37
C GLY A 99 -25.04 0.29 17.92
N LEU A 100 -25.38 0.04 16.66
CA LEU A 100 -25.50 -1.30 16.08
C LEU A 100 -24.70 -1.40 14.78
N VAL A 101 -24.06 -2.54 14.57
CA VAL A 101 -23.55 -2.98 13.27
C VAL A 101 -24.39 -4.14 12.77
N THR A 102 -24.81 -4.09 11.51
CA THR A 102 -25.70 -5.10 10.91
C THR A 102 -25.08 -5.59 9.59
N PRO A 103 -24.02 -6.44 9.66
CA PRO A 103 -23.39 -6.94 8.46
C PRO A 103 -24.28 -7.93 7.71
N PRO A 104 -24.18 -8.01 6.37
CA PRO A 104 -24.97 -8.94 5.57
C PRO A 104 -24.82 -10.39 6.02
N GLY A 105 -25.94 -11.10 6.20
CA GLY A 105 -25.94 -12.50 6.64
C GLY A 105 -25.70 -12.72 8.15
N HIS A 106 -25.59 -11.66 8.92
CA HIS A 106 -25.42 -11.71 10.37
C HIS A 106 -26.64 -11.12 11.10
N PRO A 107 -26.85 -11.46 12.39
CA PRO A 107 -27.69 -10.64 13.26
C PRO A 107 -27.02 -9.28 13.51
N SER A 108 -27.80 -8.33 14.05
CA SER A 108 -27.23 -7.07 14.53
C SER A 108 -26.43 -7.30 15.81
N TYR A 109 -25.26 -6.64 15.89
CA TYR A 109 -24.38 -6.64 17.06
C TYR A 109 -24.32 -5.25 17.68
N ALA A 110 -24.37 -5.15 19.00
CA ALA A 110 -24.13 -3.90 19.71
C ALA A 110 -22.66 -3.49 19.51
N PHE A 111 -22.46 -2.26 19.02
CA PHE A 111 -21.14 -1.65 18.85
C PHE A 111 -21.28 -0.13 18.84
N ARG A 112 -20.85 0.51 19.91
CA ARG A 112 -20.78 1.96 20.03
C ARG A 112 -19.34 2.39 19.83
N PRO A 113 -18.98 3.06 18.72
CA PRO A 113 -17.57 3.38 18.40
C PRO A 113 -16.83 4.11 19.52
N ASN A 114 -17.52 4.99 20.26
CA ASN A 114 -16.92 5.77 21.36
C ASN A 114 -16.70 4.98 22.66
N GLU A 115 -17.33 3.81 22.82
CA GLU A 115 -17.26 2.98 24.03
C GLU A 115 -16.57 1.63 23.76
N ASP A 116 -16.86 1.02 22.61
CA ASP A 116 -16.44 -0.34 22.28
C ASP A 116 -15.20 -0.41 21.40
N LEU A 117 -14.68 0.76 20.94
CA LEU A 117 -13.40 0.88 20.23
C LEU A 117 -12.39 1.65 21.08
N VAL A 118 -11.31 0.97 21.45
CA VAL A 118 -10.27 1.54 22.30
C VAL A 118 -8.95 1.68 21.54
N PHE A 119 -8.31 2.86 21.61
CA PHE A 119 -6.93 3.09 21.18
C PHE A 119 -5.99 2.87 22.38
N ASP A 120 -5.54 1.63 22.57
CA ASP A 120 -4.70 1.24 23.72
C ASP A 120 -3.22 1.54 23.46
N LYS A 121 -2.80 2.73 23.88
CA LYS A 121 -1.40 3.19 23.77
C LYS A 121 -0.45 2.57 24.81
N LYS A 122 -0.99 1.86 25.84
CA LYS A 122 -0.21 1.39 26.98
C LYS A 122 0.21 -0.07 26.83
N ASN A 123 -0.58 -0.88 26.15
CA ASN A 123 -0.39 -2.33 26.06
C ASN A 123 -0.12 -2.77 24.61
N PRO A 124 1.10 -2.58 24.07
CA PRO A 124 1.44 -3.06 22.74
C PRO A 124 1.37 -4.61 22.70
N LEU A 125 0.96 -5.15 21.58
CA LEU A 125 0.97 -6.60 21.37
C LEU A 125 2.35 -7.07 20.87
N PRO A 126 2.81 -8.28 21.31
CA PRO A 126 4.20 -8.70 21.07
C PRO A 126 4.51 -9.09 19.63
N GLY A 127 3.47 -9.35 18.81
CA GLY A 127 3.66 -9.88 17.46
C GLY A 127 4.12 -8.84 16.45
N HIS A 128 3.47 -7.69 16.41
CA HIS A 128 3.75 -6.62 15.44
C HIS A 128 3.25 -5.28 15.97
N ALA A 129 3.87 -4.16 15.51
CA ALA A 129 3.49 -2.81 15.91
C ALA A 129 2.02 -2.45 15.61
N ASN A 130 1.41 -3.05 14.57
CA ASN A 130 0.04 -2.81 14.17
C ASN A 130 -0.89 -3.93 14.66
N GLY A 131 -1.03 -4.06 15.97
CA GLY A 131 -1.86 -5.09 16.60
C GLY A 131 -3.31 -4.66 16.85
N MET A 132 -4.23 -5.61 16.75
CA MET A 132 -5.66 -5.43 17.00
C MET A 132 -6.22 -6.60 17.78
N THR A 133 -7.11 -6.33 18.73
CA THR A 133 -7.86 -7.35 19.46
C THR A 133 -9.34 -7.17 19.19
N PHE A 134 -10.00 -8.20 18.69
CA PHE A 134 -11.45 -8.27 18.52
C PHE A 134 -12.02 -9.24 19.53
N SER A 135 -13.12 -8.88 20.18
CA SER A 135 -13.80 -9.69 21.20
C SER A 135 -15.31 -9.68 20.98
N ALA A 136 -15.93 -10.84 21.06
CA ALA A 136 -17.39 -11.01 20.95
C ALA A 136 -17.97 -11.44 22.31
N TYR A 137 -19.11 -10.89 22.63
CA TYR A 137 -19.81 -11.07 23.92
C TYR A 137 -21.25 -11.53 23.71
N ASP A 138 -21.78 -12.26 24.68
CA ASP A 138 -23.21 -12.58 24.75
C ASP A 138 -24.03 -11.43 25.38
N ASN A 139 -25.34 -11.63 25.47
CA ASN A 139 -26.29 -10.68 26.08
C ASN A 139 -26.14 -10.51 27.60
N GLN A 140 -25.32 -11.34 28.25
CA GLN A 140 -24.96 -11.22 29.67
C GLN A 140 -23.60 -10.57 29.89
N GLY A 141 -22.94 -10.13 28.81
CA GLY A 141 -21.62 -9.52 28.85
C GLY A 141 -20.47 -10.53 29.05
N ARG A 142 -20.72 -11.84 28.89
CA ARG A 142 -19.66 -12.85 28.96
C ARG A 142 -18.91 -12.90 27.63
N MET A 143 -17.58 -12.88 27.70
CA MET A 143 -16.75 -13.03 26.50
C MET A 143 -16.86 -14.45 25.95
N LEU A 144 -17.26 -14.57 24.68
CA LEU A 144 -17.40 -15.82 23.97
C LEU A 144 -16.19 -16.13 23.07
N LEU A 145 -15.66 -15.10 22.42
CA LEU A 145 -14.59 -15.22 21.44
C LEU A 145 -13.65 -14.03 21.56
N LYS A 146 -12.34 -14.29 21.48
CA LYS A 146 -11.29 -13.27 21.37
C LYS A 146 -10.31 -13.69 20.28
N ARG A 147 -9.91 -12.73 19.42
CA ARG A 147 -8.93 -12.97 18.38
C ARG A 147 -7.98 -11.78 18.26
N ILE A 148 -6.71 -12.07 18.06
CA ILE A 148 -5.68 -11.07 17.78
C ILE A 148 -5.38 -11.10 16.28
N TYR A 149 -5.30 -9.92 15.69
CA TYR A 149 -4.89 -9.71 14.31
C TYR A 149 -3.74 -8.71 14.25
N TYR A 150 -2.90 -8.86 13.23
CA TYR A 150 -1.82 -7.93 12.93
C TYR A 150 -1.91 -7.46 11.49
N SER A 151 -1.84 -6.15 11.26
CA SER A 151 -1.73 -5.56 9.94
C SER A 151 -0.25 -5.43 9.57
N VAL A 152 0.24 -6.32 8.69
CA VAL A 152 1.67 -6.46 8.35
C VAL A 152 2.07 -5.69 7.09
N GLY A 153 1.40 -4.58 6.81
CA GLY A 153 1.65 -3.71 5.65
C GLY A 153 0.96 -4.18 4.36
N GLY A 154 0.81 -3.27 3.39
CA GLY A 154 0.20 -3.56 2.10
C GLY A 154 -1.23 -4.12 2.17
N GLY A 155 -2.00 -3.83 3.23
CA GLY A 155 -3.34 -4.37 3.44
C GLY A 155 -3.40 -5.87 3.77
N PHE A 156 -2.27 -6.48 4.16
CA PHE A 156 -2.24 -7.85 4.66
C PHE A 156 -2.59 -7.89 6.15
N VAL A 157 -3.45 -8.84 6.52
CA VAL A 157 -3.83 -9.10 7.90
C VAL A 157 -3.58 -10.57 8.21
N VAL A 158 -2.95 -10.82 9.34
CA VAL A 158 -2.66 -12.17 9.85
C VAL A 158 -3.09 -12.30 11.30
N THR A 159 -3.42 -13.51 11.74
CA THR A 159 -3.60 -13.84 13.16
C THR A 159 -2.26 -14.00 13.86
N ASP A 160 -2.25 -14.06 15.18
CA ASP A 160 -1.05 -14.39 15.97
C ASP A 160 -0.43 -15.74 15.54
N THR A 161 -1.25 -16.75 15.34
CA THR A 161 -0.81 -18.08 14.90
C THR A 161 -0.26 -18.10 13.47
N GLU A 162 -0.89 -17.35 12.55
CA GLU A 162 -0.39 -17.17 11.18
C GLU A 162 0.94 -16.41 11.17
N LEU A 163 1.09 -15.37 12.00
CA LEU A 163 2.32 -14.60 12.13
C LEU A 163 3.49 -15.47 12.64
N ASP A 164 3.24 -16.28 13.66
CA ASP A 164 4.23 -17.21 14.20
C ASP A 164 4.62 -18.28 13.17
N ALA A 165 3.65 -18.79 12.42
CA ALA A 165 3.91 -19.70 11.32
C ALA A 165 4.75 -19.05 10.21
N MET A 166 4.50 -17.78 9.87
CA MET A 166 5.31 -17.04 8.90
C MET A 166 6.77 -16.85 9.38
N ARG A 167 6.96 -16.53 10.66
CA ARG A 167 8.29 -16.41 11.28
C ARG A 167 9.06 -17.72 11.31
N GLN A 168 8.37 -18.82 11.51
CA GLN A 168 8.96 -20.16 11.47
C GLN A 168 9.24 -20.62 10.04
N ARG A 169 8.38 -20.29 9.06
CA ARG A 169 8.55 -20.63 7.63
C ARG A 169 9.74 -19.92 6.99
N GLY A 170 10.17 -18.75 7.47
CA GLY A 170 11.45 -18.14 7.06
C GLY A 170 12.66 -19.04 7.29
N LYS A 171 12.46 -20.20 7.94
CA LYS A 171 13.47 -21.26 8.20
C LYS A 171 13.20 -22.57 7.47
N THR A 172 12.11 -22.71 6.70
CA THR A 172 11.71 -23.97 6.05
C THR A 172 11.17 -23.75 4.63
N VAL A 173 11.29 -24.78 3.80
CA VAL A 173 10.97 -24.83 2.35
C VAL A 173 9.61 -24.21 2.00
N ASP A 174 9.62 -23.37 0.96
CA ASP A 174 8.46 -22.71 0.35
C ASP A 174 7.44 -23.74 -0.20
N ASN A 175 6.28 -23.84 0.42
CA ASN A 175 5.14 -24.65 -0.04
C ASN A 175 4.17 -23.86 -0.94
N GLY A 176 4.60 -22.72 -1.50
CA GLY A 176 3.82 -21.96 -2.47
C GLY A 176 3.58 -22.72 -3.78
N PRO A 177 2.72 -22.21 -4.67
CA PRO A 177 2.50 -22.84 -5.97
C PRO A 177 3.82 -22.97 -6.73
N LYS A 178 4.05 -24.14 -7.33
CA LYS A 178 5.21 -24.35 -8.20
C LYS A 178 5.04 -23.53 -9.46
N VAL A 179 5.92 -22.58 -9.67
CA VAL A 179 5.90 -21.67 -10.82
C VAL A 179 7.07 -21.97 -11.77
N PRO A 180 6.92 -21.71 -13.08
CA PRO A 180 7.97 -22.02 -14.06
C PRO A 180 9.24 -21.20 -13.91
N TYR A 181 9.13 -19.97 -13.41
CA TYR A 181 10.26 -19.04 -13.25
C TYR A 181 10.35 -18.52 -11.81
N PRO A 182 10.73 -19.38 -10.83
CA PRO A 182 10.85 -18.95 -9.44
C PRO A 182 12.10 -18.09 -9.24
N PHE A 183 11.95 -17.01 -8.48
CA PHE A 183 13.05 -16.18 -7.98
C PHE A 183 12.66 -15.54 -6.65
N ALA A 184 13.61 -15.36 -5.77
CA ALA A 184 13.45 -14.69 -4.48
C ALA A 184 14.38 -13.48 -4.37
N THR A 185 15.43 -13.39 -5.18
CA THR A 185 16.41 -12.30 -5.23
C THR A 185 16.50 -11.71 -6.63
N ALA A 186 17.07 -10.51 -6.75
CA ALA A 186 17.32 -9.87 -8.06
C ALA A 186 18.33 -10.70 -8.88
N LYS A 187 19.35 -11.24 -8.22
CA LYS A 187 20.31 -12.14 -8.87
C LYS A 187 19.62 -13.37 -9.47
N GLU A 188 18.76 -14.06 -8.71
CA GLU A 188 18.02 -15.20 -9.23
C GLU A 188 17.11 -14.82 -10.38
N MET A 189 16.47 -13.65 -10.33
CA MET A 189 15.63 -13.10 -11.39
C MET A 189 16.44 -12.90 -12.69
N LEU A 190 17.64 -12.28 -12.60
CA LEU A 190 18.53 -12.08 -13.74
C LEU A 190 19.05 -13.41 -14.31
N ASP A 191 19.49 -14.32 -13.44
CA ASP A 191 19.93 -15.67 -13.84
C ASP A 191 18.80 -16.45 -14.55
N MET A 192 17.55 -16.29 -14.10
CA MET A 192 16.40 -16.90 -14.73
C MET A 192 16.07 -16.28 -16.08
N ALA A 193 16.14 -14.95 -16.19
CA ALA A 193 15.96 -14.22 -17.45
C ALA A 193 17.01 -14.64 -18.50
N ALA A 194 18.28 -14.70 -18.09
CA ALA A 194 19.37 -15.13 -18.98
C ALA A 194 19.18 -16.56 -19.49
N ARG A 195 18.80 -17.51 -18.61
CA ARG A 195 18.58 -18.91 -18.98
C ARG A 195 17.35 -19.12 -19.86
N SER A 196 16.29 -18.34 -19.65
CA SER A 196 15.03 -18.51 -20.37
C SER A 196 14.92 -17.68 -21.64
N GLY A 197 15.76 -16.64 -21.80
CA GLY A 197 15.66 -15.64 -22.87
C GLY A 197 14.39 -14.77 -22.77
N ARG A 198 13.76 -14.70 -21.58
CA ARG A 198 12.52 -13.96 -21.33
C ARG A 198 12.75 -12.65 -20.62
N THR A 199 11.86 -11.69 -20.87
CA THR A 199 11.80 -10.47 -20.05
C THR A 199 11.25 -10.78 -18.66
N ILE A 200 11.46 -9.86 -17.71
CA ILE A 200 10.92 -9.99 -16.34
C ILE A 200 9.39 -10.04 -16.37
N ALA A 201 8.73 -9.20 -17.18
CA ALA A 201 7.29 -9.24 -17.37
C ALA A 201 6.79 -10.60 -17.88
N GLN A 202 7.47 -11.18 -18.88
CA GLN A 202 7.11 -12.49 -19.44
C GLN A 202 7.26 -13.63 -18.41
N MET A 203 8.31 -13.60 -17.60
CA MET A 203 8.49 -14.59 -16.53
C MET A 203 7.42 -14.44 -15.46
N LYS A 204 7.15 -13.19 -15.02
CA LYS A 204 6.12 -12.90 -14.02
C LYS A 204 4.73 -13.30 -14.53
N ARG A 205 4.41 -12.98 -15.78
CA ARG A 205 3.15 -13.41 -16.45
C ARG A 205 2.98 -14.93 -16.44
N ALA A 206 4.01 -15.67 -16.85
CA ALA A 206 3.97 -17.12 -16.87
C ALA A 206 3.78 -17.71 -15.46
N ASN A 207 4.35 -17.07 -14.42
CA ASN A 207 4.14 -17.48 -13.05
C ASN A 207 2.67 -17.23 -12.60
N GLU A 208 2.07 -16.09 -12.94
CA GLU A 208 0.65 -15.80 -12.64
C GLU A 208 -0.30 -16.76 -13.38
N GLU A 209 0.02 -17.10 -14.63
CA GLU A 209 -0.79 -18.02 -15.46
C GLU A 209 -0.84 -19.47 -14.91
N THR A 210 -0.03 -19.81 -13.88
CA THR A 210 -0.18 -21.09 -13.17
C THR A 210 -1.38 -21.14 -12.24
N VAL A 211 -1.88 -19.99 -11.79
CA VAL A 211 -2.99 -19.89 -10.83
C VAL A 211 -4.25 -19.25 -11.41
N MET A 212 -4.17 -18.65 -12.62
CA MET A 212 -5.33 -18.07 -13.31
C MET A 212 -5.12 -18.11 -14.84
N SER A 213 -6.21 -17.97 -15.61
CA SER A 213 -6.09 -17.86 -17.07
C SER A 213 -5.51 -16.50 -17.48
N ARG A 214 -4.93 -16.45 -18.71
CA ARG A 214 -4.41 -15.21 -19.30
C ARG A 214 -5.46 -14.09 -19.35
N ASP A 215 -6.69 -14.43 -19.76
CA ASP A 215 -7.77 -13.46 -19.87
C ASP A 215 -8.17 -12.91 -18.49
N ALA A 216 -8.23 -13.76 -17.47
CA ALA A 216 -8.47 -13.33 -16.09
C ALA A 216 -7.33 -12.45 -15.56
N LEU A 217 -6.07 -12.79 -15.84
CA LEU A 217 -4.91 -11.98 -15.49
C LEU A 217 -4.98 -10.60 -16.14
N ASN A 218 -5.18 -10.56 -17.45
CA ASN A 218 -5.28 -9.31 -18.21
C ASN A 218 -6.43 -8.44 -17.69
N SER A 219 -7.64 -9.00 -17.52
CA SER A 219 -8.79 -8.27 -16.99
C SER A 219 -8.52 -7.66 -15.61
N ARG A 220 -7.85 -8.39 -14.71
CA ARG A 220 -7.51 -7.88 -13.38
C ARG A 220 -6.41 -6.82 -13.42
N LEU A 221 -5.42 -6.94 -14.31
CA LEU A 221 -4.39 -5.91 -14.51
C LEU A 221 -5.02 -4.61 -15.05
N ASP A 222 -5.96 -4.74 -15.98
CA ASP A 222 -6.71 -3.60 -16.52
C ASP A 222 -7.53 -2.90 -15.45
N GLN A 223 -8.22 -3.65 -14.58
CA GLN A 223 -8.95 -3.11 -13.42
C GLN A 223 -8.03 -2.35 -12.45
N ILE A 224 -6.80 -2.84 -12.21
CA ILE A 224 -5.82 -2.13 -11.39
C ILE A 224 -5.48 -0.79 -12.06
N TRP A 225 -5.17 -0.80 -13.36
CA TRP A 225 -4.87 0.44 -14.07
C TRP A 225 -6.05 1.40 -14.10
N GLU A 226 -7.25 0.92 -14.36
CA GLU A 226 -8.47 1.74 -14.32
C GLU A 226 -8.68 2.40 -12.96
N ALA A 227 -8.47 1.67 -11.86
CA ALA A 227 -8.55 2.22 -10.52
C ALA A 227 -7.47 3.27 -10.25
N MET A 228 -6.21 3.02 -10.67
CA MET A 228 -5.11 3.97 -10.58
C MET A 228 -5.38 5.24 -11.36
N ASN A 229 -5.78 5.10 -12.63
CA ASN A 229 -6.07 6.23 -13.51
C ASN A 229 -7.30 7.01 -13.03
N GLY A 230 -8.35 6.32 -12.58
CA GLY A 230 -9.51 6.94 -11.97
C GLY A 230 -9.18 7.74 -10.71
N CYS A 231 -8.24 7.27 -9.89
CA CYS A 231 -7.72 8.01 -8.75
C CYS A 231 -7.01 9.31 -9.18
N ILE A 232 -6.15 9.26 -10.21
CA ILE A 232 -5.51 10.46 -10.78
C ILE A 232 -6.58 11.46 -11.24
N GLU A 233 -7.55 11.00 -12.04
CA GLU A 233 -8.60 11.87 -12.61
C GLU A 233 -9.46 12.54 -11.51
N ARG A 234 -9.80 11.83 -10.44
CA ARG A 234 -10.50 12.41 -9.30
C ARG A 234 -9.62 13.42 -8.56
N GLY A 235 -8.36 13.07 -8.31
CA GLY A 235 -7.40 13.93 -7.65
C GLY A 235 -7.14 15.25 -8.40
N LEU A 236 -7.05 15.18 -9.72
CA LEU A 236 -6.89 16.36 -10.59
C LEU A 236 -8.13 17.30 -10.61
N LYS A 237 -9.28 16.81 -10.18
CA LYS A 237 -10.52 17.59 -10.05
C LYS A 237 -10.80 18.05 -8.63
N GLY A 238 -10.14 17.41 -7.64
CA GLY A 238 -10.40 17.64 -6.23
C GLY A 238 -9.97 19.02 -5.74
N GLU A 239 -10.77 19.63 -4.89
CA GLU A 239 -10.54 20.94 -4.27
C GLU A 239 -10.73 20.90 -2.75
N GLY A 240 -10.39 21.99 -2.10
CA GLY A 240 -10.66 22.24 -0.70
C GLY A 240 -9.49 21.92 0.21
N ILE A 241 -9.80 21.67 1.48
CA ILE A 241 -8.85 21.38 2.56
C ILE A 241 -8.97 19.91 2.91
N MET A 242 -7.83 19.23 3.06
CA MET A 242 -7.80 17.83 3.47
C MET A 242 -8.21 17.67 4.95
N PRO A 243 -8.80 16.54 5.34
CA PRO A 243 -9.24 16.28 6.72
C PRO A 243 -8.04 16.17 7.69
N GLY A 244 -8.33 16.20 9.01
CA GLY A 244 -7.33 15.90 10.05
C GLY A 244 -6.71 17.10 10.75
N GLY A 245 -7.11 18.34 10.43
CA GLY A 245 -6.77 19.53 11.22
C GLY A 245 -5.56 20.33 10.77
N LEU A 246 -4.64 19.75 9.96
CA LEU A 246 -3.46 20.47 9.43
C LEU A 246 -3.80 21.59 8.43
N LYS A 247 -5.06 21.69 7.99
CA LYS A 247 -5.54 22.69 7.01
C LYS A 247 -4.77 22.69 5.69
N VAL A 248 -4.19 21.55 5.30
CA VAL A 248 -3.45 21.40 4.04
C VAL A 248 -4.43 21.48 2.88
N ARG A 249 -4.18 22.39 1.94
CA ARG A 249 -5.02 22.55 0.74
C ARG A 249 -4.65 21.52 -0.32
N ARG A 250 -5.65 21.02 -1.04
CA ARG A 250 -5.43 20.26 -2.27
C ARG A 250 -4.85 21.21 -3.34
N ARG A 251 -3.76 20.81 -3.98
CA ARG A 251 -2.99 21.62 -4.93
C ARG A 251 -2.97 21.05 -6.35
N ALA A 252 -3.21 19.75 -6.49
CA ALA A 252 -3.08 19.04 -7.77
C ALA A 252 -3.92 19.71 -8.87
N ARG A 253 -5.18 20.07 -8.61
CA ARG A 253 -6.03 20.75 -9.58
C ARG A 253 -5.47 22.08 -10.05
N SER A 254 -4.99 22.92 -9.13
CA SER A 254 -4.47 24.25 -9.50
C SER A 254 -3.17 24.15 -10.31
N ILE A 255 -2.30 23.19 -9.97
CA ILE A 255 -1.07 22.91 -10.72
C ILE A 255 -1.42 22.37 -12.10
N HIS A 256 -2.32 21.40 -12.20
CA HIS A 256 -2.80 20.81 -13.46
C HIS A 256 -3.37 21.86 -14.41
N ASN A 257 -4.18 22.81 -13.91
CA ASN A 257 -4.72 23.89 -14.71
C ASN A 257 -3.62 24.82 -15.27
N LYS A 258 -2.59 25.10 -14.47
CA LYS A 258 -1.43 25.89 -14.94
C LYS A 258 -0.64 25.14 -16.01
N LEU A 259 -0.38 23.83 -15.81
CA LEU A 259 0.33 23.00 -16.78
C LEU A 259 -0.43 22.90 -18.11
N ASN A 260 -1.76 22.77 -18.08
CA ASN A 260 -2.58 22.80 -19.29
C ASN A 260 -2.51 24.15 -20.03
N ALA A 261 -2.41 25.26 -19.31
CA ALA A 261 -2.24 26.59 -19.92
C ALA A 261 -0.83 26.73 -20.53
N GLU A 262 0.20 26.24 -19.84
CA GLU A 262 1.58 26.23 -20.35
C GLU A 262 1.75 25.31 -21.57
N TRP A 263 1.16 24.14 -21.57
CA TRP A 263 1.19 23.18 -22.70
C TRP A 263 0.68 23.80 -24.01
N ARG A 264 -0.30 24.70 -23.90
CA ARG A 264 -0.85 25.44 -25.05
C ARG A 264 0.00 26.64 -25.46
N SER A 265 1.01 27.00 -24.67
CA SER A 265 1.94 28.08 -24.99
C SER A 265 3.15 27.52 -25.75
N ASN A 266 3.68 28.26 -26.73
CA ASN A 266 4.90 27.88 -27.45
C ASN A 266 6.19 28.19 -26.63
N ARG A 267 6.10 28.21 -25.29
CA ARG A 267 7.26 28.48 -24.42
C ARG A 267 7.89 27.17 -24.01
N LEU A 268 9.21 27.05 -24.22
CA LEU A 268 9.96 25.93 -23.71
C LEU A 268 10.07 26.01 -22.18
N ASN A 269 9.54 24.99 -21.49
CA ASN A 269 9.73 24.78 -20.05
C ASN A 269 10.56 23.51 -19.84
N PRO A 270 11.86 23.60 -19.46
CA PRO A 270 12.71 22.41 -19.32
C PRO A 270 12.25 21.41 -18.28
N VAL A 271 11.43 21.82 -17.31
CA VAL A 271 10.93 20.95 -16.21
C VAL A 271 9.50 20.49 -16.41
N LEU A 272 8.86 20.85 -17.52
CA LEU A 272 7.43 20.59 -17.76
C LEU A 272 7.05 19.11 -17.61
N ALA A 273 7.88 18.19 -18.10
CA ALA A 273 7.65 16.75 -17.97
C ALA A 273 7.68 16.29 -16.49
N ASN A 274 8.59 16.86 -15.70
CA ASN A 274 8.66 16.58 -14.25
C ASN A 274 7.47 17.15 -13.50
N ASP A 275 6.97 18.34 -13.92
CA ASP A 275 5.80 18.97 -13.31
C ASP A 275 4.53 18.14 -13.56
N TRP A 276 4.35 17.60 -14.79
CA TRP A 276 3.28 16.66 -15.10
C TRP A 276 3.35 15.39 -14.27
N LEU A 277 4.53 14.79 -14.15
CA LEU A 277 4.76 13.62 -13.34
C LEU A 277 4.43 13.87 -11.87
N SER A 278 4.92 15.01 -11.34
CA SER A 278 4.69 15.42 -9.95
C SER A 278 3.20 15.65 -9.67
N VAL A 279 2.47 16.31 -10.55
CA VAL A 279 1.04 16.58 -10.34
C VAL A 279 0.20 15.31 -10.37
N TYR A 280 0.55 14.32 -11.18
CA TYR A 280 -0.13 13.02 -11.17
C TYR A 280 0.07 12.30 -9.84
N ALA A 281 1.30 12.26 -9.32
CA ALA A 281 1.59 11.66 -8.02
C ALA A 281 0.88 12.39 -6.86
N MET A 282 0.88 13.72 -6.88
CA MET A 282 0.16 14.55 -5.91
C MET A 282 -1.35 14.30 -5.98
N ALA A 283 -1.94 14.19 -7.17
CA ALA A 283 -3.36 13.91 -7.35
C ALA A 283 -3.78 12.61 -6.66
N VAL A 284 -3.00 11.54 -6.85
CA VAL A 284 -3.25 10.26 -6.19
C VAL A 284 -3.15 10.41 -4.67
N ASN A 285 -2.11 11.08 -4.16
CA ASN A 285 -1.90 11.17 -2.72
C ASN A 285 -2.89 12.12 -2.03
N GLU A 286 -3.34 13.16 -2.70
CA GLU A 286 -4.44 14.00 -2.20
C GLU A 286 -5.76 13.22 -2.14
N GLU A 287 -6.04 12.38 -3.14
CA GLU A 287 -7.20 11.50 -3.13
C GLU A 287 -7.10 10.42 -2.05
N ASN A 288 -5.90 9.83 -1.88
CA ASN A 288 -5.61 8.93 -0.78
C ASN A 288 -5.87 9.58 0.59
N ALA A 289 -5.41 10.83 0.78
CA ALA A 289 -5.53 11.54 2.05
C ALA A 289 -6.97 11.83 2.47
N VAL A 290 -7.89 11.95 1.51
CA VAL A 290 -9.33 12.17 1.78
C VAL A 290 -10.13 10.86 1.89
N GLY A 291 -9.48 9.70 1.82
CA GLY A 291 -10.15 8.41 1.95
C GLY A 291 -10.72 7.87 0.64
N GLY A 292 -10.33 8.45 -0.50
CA GLY A 292 -10.79 8.01 -1.82
C GLY A 292 -10.28 6.62 -2.20
N ARG A 293 -10.80 6.09 -3.32
CA ARG A 293 -10.36 4.81 -3.87
C ARG A 293 -8.95 4.92 -4.46
N VAL A 294 -8.05 4.05 -4.00
CA VAL A 294 -6.65 4.00 -4.42
C VAL A 294 -6.21 2.56 -4.67
N VAL A 295 -5.02 2.41 -5.25
CA VAL A 295 -4.34 1.10 -5.35
C VAL A 295 -3.06 1.17 -4.52
N THR A 296 -2.82 0.18 -3.65
CA THR A 296 -1.51 0.07 -2.98
C THR A 296 -0.41 -0.11 -4.03
N ALA A 297 0.73 0.60 -3.89
CA ALA A 297 1.82 0.50 -4.84
C ALA A 297 3.21 0.82 -4.21
N PRO A 298 3.76 -0.04 -3.32
CA PRO A 298 3.17 -1.22 -2.68
C PRO A 298 2.31 -0.90 -1.45
N THR A 299 2.28 0.34 -0.95
CA THR A 299 1.45 0.84 0.16
C THR A 299 0.63 2.03 -0.28
N ASN A 300 -0.37 2.44 0.55
CA ASN A 300 -1.13 3.66 0.29
C ASN A 300 -0.25 4.92 0.47
N GLY A 301 0.68 4.92 1.42
CA GLY A 301 1.61 6.03 1.64
C GLY A 301 2.46 6.35 0.40
N ALA A 302 2.69 5.35 -0.46
CA ALA A 302 3.45 5.47 -1.69
C ALA A 302 2.61 5.27 -2.97
N ALA A 303 1.28 5.31 -2.86
CA ALA A 303 0.35 4.99 -3.94
C ALA A 303 0.46 5.88 -5.19
N GLY A 304 1.10 7.06 -5.06
CA GLY A 304 1.22 8.03 -6.15
C GLY A 304 2.31 7.72 -7.17
N VAL A 305 3.39 7.04 -6.76
CA VAL A 305 4.61 6.91 -7.58
C VAL A 305 4.36 6.08 -8.85
N VAL A 306 3.87 4.84 -8.69
CA VAL A 306 3.64 3.92 -9.81
C VAL A 306 2.57 4.45 -10.79
N PRO A 307 1.36 4.86 -10.33
CA PRO A 307 0.35 5.37 -11.25
C PRO A 307 0.79 6.62 -12.00
N ALA A 308 1.50 7.54 -11.34
CA ALA A 308 2.03 8.74 -11.98
C ALA A 308 3.03 8.40 -13.09
N THR A 309 3.90 7.41 -12.86
CA THR A 309 4.90 6.98 -13.85
C THR A 309 4.24 6.28 -15.04
N VAL A 310 3.21 5.43 -14.82
CA VAL A 310 2.42 4.83 -15.91
C VAL A 310 1.68 5.92 -16.71
N ARG A 311 1.05 6.89 -16.01
CA ARG A 311 0.36 8.01 -16.67
C ARG A 311 1.31 8.89 -17.47
N TYR A 312 2.51 9.15 -16.92
CA TYR A 312 3.60 9.85 -17.62
C TYR A 312 4.00 9.11 -18.89
N PHE A 313 4.27 7.81 -18.79
CA PHE A 313 4.59 6.98 -19.95
C PHE A 313 3.53 7.11 -21.04
N ARG A 314 2.26 6.91 -20.69
CA ARG A 314 1.14 7.05 -21.64
C ARG A 314 0.90 8.46 -22.17
N HIS A 315 1.32 9.48 -21.45
CA HIS A 315 1.18 10.88 -21.87
C HIS A 315 2.26 11.30 -22.87
N PHE A 316 3.48 10.81 -22.71
CA PHE A 316 4.64 11.25 -23.49
C PHE A 316 5.09 10.25 -24.57
N HIS A 317 4.50 9.05 -24.60
CA HIS A 317 4.78 8.03 -25.60
C HIS A 317 3.48 7.70 -26.37
N GLU A 318 3.41 8.18 -27.61
CA GLU A 318 2.20 8.06 -28.45
C GLU A 318 1.82 6.61 -28.76
N ASP A 319 2.82 5.72 -28.87
CA ASP A 319 2.64 4.30 -29.18
C ASP A 319 2.34 3.43 -27.95
N ALA A 320 2.20 4.02 -26.74
CA ALA A 320 1.98 3.28 -25.51
C ALA A 320 0.68 2.47 -25.54
N SER A 321 0.81 1.16 -25.54
CA SER A 321 -0.30 0.20 -25.65
C SER A 321 -0.85 -0.22 -24.27
N VAL A 322 -1.97 -0.94 -24.26
CA VAL A 322 -2.51 -1.57 -23.04
C VAL A 322 -1.59 -2.68 -22.55
N ASP A 323 -0.95 -3.42 -23.45
CA ASP A 323 -0.02 -4.49 -23.07
C ASP A 323 1.24 -3.94 -22.43
N ASP A 324 1.73 -2.76 -22.82
CA ASP A 324 2.84 -2.09 -22.13
C ASP A 324 2.47 -1.76 -20.66
N VAL A 325 1.24 -1.30 -20.41
CA VAL A 325 0.78 -1.05 -19.05
C VAL A 325 0.74 -2.36 -18.23
N ARG A 326 0.27 -3.45 -18.81
CA ARG A 326 0.28 -4.77 -18.16
C ARG A 326 1.70 -5.23 -17.85
N ASP A 327 2.62 -5.10 -18.80
CA ASP A 327 4.02 -5.49 -18.63
C ASP A 327 4.76 -4.59 -17.63
N PHE A 328 4.43 -3.28 -17.59
CA PHE A 328 4.88 -2.38 -16.54
C PHE A 328 4.47 -2.88 -15.16
N LEU A 329 3.18 -3.19 -14.95
CA LEU A 329 2.67 -3.65 -13.65
C LEU A 329 3.27 -4.99 -13.23
N LEU A 330 3.42 -5.93 -14.17
CA LEU A 330 4.06 -7.22 -13.91
C LEU A 330 5.52 -7.06 -13.49
N THR A 331 6.30 -6.22 -14.20
CA THR A 331 7.70 -5.93 -13.86
C THR A 331 7.80 -5.24 -12.52
N ALA A 332 7.00 -4.21 -12.29
CA ALA A 332 6.95 -3.49 -11.00
C ALA A 332 6.62 -4.43 -9.84
N ALA A 333 5.66 -5.35 -10.02
CA ALA A 333 5.31 -6.34 -9.00
C ALA A 333 6.42 -7.36 -8.73
N ALA A 334 7.23 -7.73 -9.73
CA ALA A 334 8.40 -8.60 -9.54
C ALA A 334 9.40 -7.94 -8.58
N ILE A 335 9.73 -6.68 -8.82
CA ILE A 335 10.65 -5.90 -7.95
C ILE A 335 10.05 -5.71 -6.56
N GLY A 336 8.78 -5.27 -6.46
CA GLY A 336 8.09 -5.12 -5.17
C GLY A 336 8.03 -6.42 -4.37
N GLY A 337 7.89 -7.56 -5.05
CA GLY A 337 7.92 -8.89 -4.45
C GLY A 337 9.28 -9.24 -3.84
N ILE A 338 10.37 -8.98 -4.56
CA ILE A 338 11.75 -9.20 -4.07
C ILE A 338 12.03 -8.31 -2.84
N ILE A 339 11.67 -7.03 -2.90
CA ILE A 339 11.86 -6.10 -1.79
C ILE A 339 11.06 -6.54 -0.56
N LYS A 340 9.78 -6.89 -0.74
CA LYS A 340 8.93 -7.35 0.36
C LYS A 340 9.45 -8.65 1.00
N HIS A 341 10.03 -9.55 0.20
CA HIS A 341 10.54 -10.82 0.68
C HIS A 341 11.82 -10.67 1.51
N ASN A 342 12.76 -9.83 1.06
CA ASN A 342 14.10 -9.73 1.63
C ASN A 342 14.25 -8.58 2.64
N ALA A 343 13.33 -7.63 2.65
CA ALA A 343 13.31 -6.52 3.60
C ALA A 343 11.88 -6.28 4.11
N SER A 344 11.33 -5.09 3.88
CA SER A 344 9.95 -4.73 4.21
C SER A 344 9.46 -3.60 3.29
N ILE A 345 8.14 -3.56 3.09
CA ILE A 345 7.45 -2.45 2.43
C ILE A 345 6.68 -1.57 3.42
N SER A 346 6.86 -1.78 4.73
CA SER A 346 6.11 -1.09 5.78
C SER A 346 6.90 0.09 6.35
N GLY A 347 6.29 1.28 6.37
CA GLY A 347 6.85 2.46 7.03
C GLY A 347 7.06 2.29 8.53
N ALA A 348 6.22 1.48 9.18
CA ALA A 348 6.34 1.14 10.59
C ALA A 348 7.51 0.20 10.91
N GLU A 349 8.05 -0.51 9.92
CA GLU A 349 9.19 -1.42 10.10
C GLU A 349 10.51 -0.78 9.66
N VAL A 350 10.53 -0.15 8.49
CA VAL A 350 11.78 0.34 7.87
C VAL A 350 11.74 1.81 7.44
N GLY A 351 10.71 2.56 7.81
CA GLY A 351 10.56 3.96 7.37
C GLY A 351 10.07 4.09 5.92
N CYS A 352 10.02 5.33 5.41
CA CYS A 352 9.56 5.59 4.04
C CYS A 352 10.51 5.07 2.94
N GLN A 353 11.74 4.66 3.26
CA GLN A 353 12.59 3.92 2.31
C GLN A 353 11.90 2.63 1.84
N GLY A 354 11.13 1.95 2.72
CA GLY A 354 10.34 0.77 2.38
C GLY A 354 9.06 1.08 1.60
N GLU A 355 8.50 2.27 1.73
CA GLU A 355 7.29 2.67 1.01
C GLU A 355 7.63 3.38 -0.30
N VAL A 356 8.06 4.65 -0.23
CA VAL A 356 8.36 5.49 -1.40
C VAL A 356 9.58 4.96 -2.15
N GLY A 357 10.62 4.46 -1.43
CA GLY A 357 11.79 3.86 -2.06
C GLY A 357 11.44 2.61 -2.86
N SER A 358 10.64 1.70 -2.28
CA SER A 358 10.15 0.52 -3.01
C SER A 358 9.28 0.91 -4.20
N ALA A 359 8.37 1.87 -4.04
CA ALA A 359 7.52 2.35 -5.12
C ALA A 359 8.33 2.97 -6.28
N ALA A 360 9.38 3.75 -5.95
CA ALA A 360 10.27 4.33 -6.95
C ALA A 360 11.08 3.26 -7.70
N ALA A 361 11.59 2.25 -7.00
CA ALA A 361 12.26 1.10 -7.62
C ALA A 361 11.33 0.31 -8.54
N MET A 362 10.10 0.03 -8.09
CA MET A 362 9.06 -0.63 -8.89
C MET A 362 8.71 0.16 -10.14
N ALA A 363 8.54 1.48 -10.01
CA ALA A 363 8.18 2.36 -11.10
C ALA A 363 9.33 2.53 -12.11
N ALA A 364 10.57 2.64 -11.63
CA ALA A 364 11.77 2.73 -12.48
C ALA A 364 11.96 1.46 -13.32
N ALA A 365 11.84 0.30 -12.68
CA ALA A 365 11.90 -0.99 -13.36
C ALA A 365 10.80 -1.17 -14.40
N GLY A 366 9.54 -0.87 -14.02
CA GLY A 366 8.39 -0.94 -14.93
C GLY A 366 8.57 -0.05 -16.14
N LEU A 367 9.02 1.20 -15.95
CA LEU A 367 9.27 2.14 -17.03
C LEU A 367 10.43 1.68 -17.92
N ALA A 368 11.56 1.24 -17.33
CA ALA A 368 12.71 0.74 -18.10
C ALA A 368 12.32 -0.46 -18.95
N ALA A 369 11.50 -1.38 -18.44
CA ALA A 369 11.03 -2.55 -19.16
C ALA A 369 10.19 -2.19 -20.39
N VAL A 370 9.22 -1.30 -20.26
CA VAL A 370 8.32 -0.90 -21.37
C VAL A 370 9.00 0.04 -22.37
N MET A 371 10.11 0.65 -21.99
CA MET A 371 10.98 1.40 -22.90
C MET A 371 12.04 0.52 -23.59
N GLY A 372 11.92 -0.81 -23.51
CA GLY A 372 12.77 -1.75 -24.22
C GLY A 372 14.08 -2.12 -23.51
N GLY A 373 14.20 -1.83 -22.23
CA GLY A 373 15.38 -2.18 -21.44
C GLY A 373 15.59 -3.68 -21.29
N SER A 374 16.86 -4.10 -21.33
CA SER A 374 17.24 -5.46 -20.99
C SER A 374 16.93 -5.78 -19.52
N PRO A 375 16.81 -7.05 -19.11
CA PRO A 375 16.64 -7.40 -17.70
C PRO A 375 17.67 -6.77 -16.77
N ALA A 376 18.93 -6.65 -17.19
CA ALA A 376 19.99 -5.99 -16.44
C ALA A 376 19.76 -4.48 -16.30
N GLN A 377 19.34 -3.79 -17.36
CA GLN A 377 18.99 -2.36 -17.28
C GLN A 377 17.72 -2.13 -16.41
N VAL A 378 16.78 -3.04 -16.44
CA VAL A 378 15.57 -2.98 -15.58
C VAL A 378 15.95 -3.12 -14.11
N GLU A 379 16.82 -4.04 -13.77
CA GLU A 379 17.33 -4.23 -12.39
C GLU A 379 18.16 -3.01 -11.95
N ASN A 380 19.05 -2.50 -12.80
CA ASN A 380 19.83 -1.31 -12.51
C ASN A 380 18.93 -0.06 -12.28
N ALA A 381 17.84 0.10 -13.06
CA ALA A 381 16.89 1.17 -12.83
C ALA A 381 16.23 1.08 -11.43
N ALA A 382 15.87 -0.14 -11.02
CA ALA A 382 15.31 -0.38 -9.68
C ALA A 382 16.35 -0.07 -8.59
N GLU A 383 17.58 -0.51 -8.77
CA GLU A 383 18.70 -0.27 -7.87
C GLU A 383 18.92 1.23 -7.66
N ILE A 384 19.18 2.00 -8.75
CA ILE A 384 19.38 3.46 -8.70
C ILE A 384 18.24 4.15 -7.95
N ALA A 385 16.99 3.76 -8.23
CA ALA A 385 15.85 4.37 -7.57
C ALA A 385 15.80 4.04 -6.07
N LEU A 386 16.11 2.80 -5.67
CA LEU A 386 16.05 2.38 -4.26
C LEU A 386 17.18 3.00 -3.45
N GLU A 387 18.45 2.97 -3.96
CA GLU A 387 19.60 3.50 -3.23
C GLU A 387 19.42 4.97 -2.83
N HIS A 388 18.80 5.78 -3.71
CA HIS A 388 18.53 7.20 -3.46
C HIS A 388 17.38 7.47 -2.47
N HIS A 389 16.80 6.42 -1.90
CA HIS A 389 15.80 6.50 -0.83
C HIS A 389 16.28 5.89 0.48
N LEU A 390 17.49 5.29 0.54
CA LEU A 390 18.03 4.70 1.76
C LEU A 390 18.10 5.73 2.89
N GLY A 391 17.74 5.32 4.11
CA GLY A 391 17.69 6.17 5.29
C GLY A 391 16.46 7.07 5.42
N MET A 392 15.49 7.04 4.50
CA MET A 392 14.31 7.88 4.55
C MET A 392 13.37 7.47 5.69
N THR A 393 13.17 8.38 6.65
CA THR A 393 12.28 8.20 7.80
C THR A 393 10.80 8.22 7.42
N CYS A 394 9.93 7.66 8.26
CA CYS A 394 8.48 7.81 8.19
C CYS A 394 7.97 8.62 9.39
N ASP A 395 7.82 9.93 9.19
CA ASP A 395 7.56 10.93 10.21
C ASP A 395 6.43 11.89 9.81
N PRO A 396 5.21 11.35 9.50
CA PRO A 396 4.10 12.17 9.04
C PRO A 396 3.63 13.14 10.13
N VAL A 397 3.45 14.42 9.74
CA VAL A 397 2.99 15.48 10.65
C VAL A 397 1.58 15.15 11.14
N ALA A 398 1.36 15.24 12.44
CA ALA A 398 0.11 14.85 13.13
C ALA A 398 -0.38 13.42 12.80
N GLY A 399 0.49 12.53 12.34
CA GLY A 399 0.12 11.18 11.92
C GLY A 399 -0.72 11.12 10.63
N LEU A 400 -0.74 12.19 9.82
CA LEU A 400 -1.55 12.28 8.62
C LEU A 400 -0.72 11.98 7.36
N VAL A 401 -1.24 11.13 6.46
CA VAL A 401 -0.61 10.82 5.17
C VAL A 401 -0.78 12.00 4.19
N GLN A 402 -0.29 13.17 4.59
CA GLN A 402 -0.38 14.44 3.86
C GLN A 402 1.00 15.07 3.72
N VAL A 403 1.61 15.46 4.84
CA VAL A 403 2.92 16.10 4.89
C VAL A 403 3.88 15.20 5.68
N PRO A 404 5.00 14.79 5.07
CA PRO A 404 5.54 15.13 3.75
C PRO A 404 5.14 14.15 2.61
N CYS A 405 4.20 13.25 2.83
CA CYS A 405 3.92 12.10 1.96
C CYS A 405 3.59 12.51 0.51
N ILE A 406 2.80 13.59 0.33
CA ILE A 406 2.38 14.07 -1.00
C ILE A 406 3.61 14.48 -1.83
N GLU A 407 4.51 15.29 -1.28
CA GLU A 407 5.73 15.71 -1.96
C GLU A 407 6.73 14.57 -2.14
N ARG A 408 6.85 13.65 -1.16
CA ARG A 408 7.72 12.47 -1.28
C ARG A 408 7.30 11.58 -2.46
N ASN A 409 6.01 11.42 -2.71
CA ASN A 409 5.53 10.68 -3.88
C ASN A 409 5.83 11.39 -5.20
N ALA A 410 5.64 12.71 -5.26
CA ALA A 410 5.98 13.52 -6.43
C ALA A 410 7.47 13.35 -6.80
N LEU A 411 8.37 13.53 -5.81
CA LEU A 411 9.81 13.37 -6.04
C LEU A 411 10.22 11.90 -6.24
N GLY A 412 9.53 10.96 -5.62
CA GLY A 412 9.74 9.52 -5.86
C GLY A 412 9.48 9.14 -7.32
N ALA A 413 8.41 9.69 -7.91
CA ALA A 413 8.10 9.48 -9.33
C ALA A 413 9.15 10.13 -10.25
N VAL A 414 9.62 11.35 -9.94
CA VAL A 414 10.71 12.01 -10.69
C VAL A 414 12.00 11.20 -10.63
N LYS A 415 12.37 10.70 -9.45
CA LYS A 415 13.54 9.82 -9.29
C LYS A 415 13.38 8.53 -10.10
N ALA A 416 12.19 7.92 -10.12
CA ALA A 416 11.94 6.71 -10.89
C ALA A 416 12.16 6.91 -12.39
N VAL A 417 11.66 8.00 -12.98
CA VAL A 417 11.86 8.32 -14.40
C VAL A 417 13.33 8.61 -14.67
N THR A 418 14.00 9.35 -13.79
CA THR A 418 15.43 9.64 -13.92
C THR A 418 16.28 8.36 -13.85
N ALA A 419 15.99 7.46 -12.90
CA ALA A 419 16.68 6.19 -12.74
C ALA A 419 16.50 5.29 -13.99
N ALA A 420 15.28 5.15 -14.51
CA ALA A 420 15.00 4.43 -15.74
C ALA A 420 15.79 5.03 -16.93
N SER A 421 15.80 6.35 -17.07
CA SER A 421 16.52 7.04 -18.14
C SER A 421 18.04 6.82 -18.05
N LEU A 422 18.62 6.84 -16.86
CA LEU A 422 20.06 6.57 -16.66
C LEU A 422 20.40 5.12 -17.01
N ALA A 423 19.66 4.17 -16.47
CA ALA A 423 19.90 2.74 -16.71
C ALA A 423 19.78 2.37 -18.20
N LEU A 424 18.80 2.93 -18.90
CA LEU A 424 18.59 2.69 -20.34
C LEU A 424 19.71 3.25 -21.24
N LYS A 425 20.49 4.24 -20.78
CA LYS A 425 21.63 4.78 -21.49
C LYS A 425 22.94 4.00 -21.21
N GLY A 426 22.93 3.16 -20.17
CA GLY A 426 24.00 2.22 -19.87
C GLY A 426 23.82 0.89 -20.61
N ASP A 427 24.73 -0.02 -20.38
CA ASP A 427 24.73 -1.39 -20.93
C ASP A 427 24.10 -2.43 -19.96
N GLY A 428 23.72 -1.99 -18.76
CA GLY A 428 23.23 -2.83 -17.68
C GLY A 428 24.31 -3.33 -16.72
N GLU A 429 25.60 -3.05 -16.99
CA GLU A 429 26.65 -3.32 -16.01
C GLU A 429 26.71 -2.19 -14.97
N HIS A 430 26.69 -2.55 -13.69
CA HIS A 430 26.75 -1.61 -12.58
C HIS A 430 27.38 -2.26 -11.34
N PHE A 431 27.89 -1.43 -10.43
CA PHE A 431 28.71 -1.89 -9.31
C PHE A 431 27.87 -2.40 -8.13
N VAL A 432 26.75 -1.72 -7.82
CA VAL A 432 25.90 -2.04 -6.69
C VAL A 432 24.69 -2.84 -7.18
N PRO A 433 24.56 -4.14 -6.84
CA PRO A 433 23.39 -4.91 -7.22
C PRO A 433 22.16 -4.52 -6.37
N LEU A 434 20.96 -4.63 -6.92
CA LEU A 434 19.70 -4.34 -6.22
C LEU A 434 19.58 -5.13 -4.91
N ASP A 435 20.06 -6.37 -4.87
CA ASP A 435 20.03 -7.18 -3.64
C ASP A 435 20.82 -6.55 -2.49
N ALA A 436 21.94 -5.86 -2.79
CA ALA A 436 22.73 -5.13 -1.80
C ALA A 436 21.99 -3.89 -1.28
N CYS A 437 21.28 -3.16 -2.14
CA CYS A 437 20.41 -2.05 -1.72
C CYS A 437 19.26 -2.51 -0.83
N ILE A 438 18.64 -3.65 -1.16
CA ILE A 438 17.54 -4.24 -0.36
C ILE A 438 18.05 -4.65 1.02
N GLU A 439 19.21 -5.30 1.08
CA GLU A 439 19.84 -5.68 2.37
C GLU A 439 20.22 -4.43 3.19
N THR A 440 20.79 -3.40 2.54
CA THR A 440 21.09 -2.11 3.20
C THR A 440 19.83 -1.47 3.75
N MET A 441 18.72 -1.48 3.00
CA MET A 441 17.44 -0.99 3.47
C MET A 441 16.94 -1.77 4.69
N ARG A 442 17.10 -3.08 4.72
CA ARG A 442 16.73 -3.94 5.85
C ARG A 442 17.56 -3.59 7.10
N GLN A 443 18.87 -3.41 6.94
CA GLN A 443 19.79 -3.07 8.04
C GLN A 443 19.50 -1.66 8.56
N THR A 444 19.45 -0.65 7.71
CA THR A 444 19.14 0.74 8.11
C THR A 444 17.75 0.85 8.72
N GLY A 445 16.78 0.04 8.27
CA GLY A 445 15.48 -0.08 8.89
C GLY A 445 15.56 -0.63 10.32
N ASN A 446 16.36 -1.66 10.57
CA ASN A 446 16.57 -2.19 11.92
C ASN A 446 17.27 -1.18 12.85
N ASP A 447 18.23 -0.43 12.33
CA ASP A 447 19.01 0.56 13.09
C ASP A 447 18.23 1.87 13.31
N MET A 448 17.18 2.12 12.50
CA MET A 448 16.34 3.30 12.62
C MET A 448 15.57 3.29 13.95
N SER A 449 15.69 4.39 14.70
CA SER A 449 14.92 4.56 15.94
C SER A 449 13.41 4.52 15.69
N GLU A 450 12.66 3.89 16.58
CA GLU A 450 11.20 3.77 16.55
C GLU A 450 10.46 5.11 16.36
N LYS A 451 11.03 6.21 16.86
CA LYS A 451 10.46 7.57 16.68
C LYS A 451 10.39 8.03 15.23
N TYR A 452 11.08 7.35 14.31
CA TYR A 452 11.11 7.62 12.88
C TYR A 452 10.35 6.58 12.03
N LYS A 453 9.60 5.68 12.69
CA LYS A 453 8.90 4.56 12.07
C LYS A 453 7.37 4.70 12.24
N GLU A 454 6.77 5.69 11.57
CA GLU A 454 5.31 5.90 11.53
C GLU A 454 4.68 6.11 12.93
N THR A 455 5.43 6.69 13.87
CA THR A 455 4.95 6.99 15.24
C THR A 455 4.60 8.45 15.44
N SER A 456 5.05 9.34 14.55
CA SER A 456 4.92 10.80 14.67
C SER A 456 5.49 11.37 15.97
N THR A 457 6.47 10.68 16.57
CA THR A 457 7.14 11.11 17.81
C THR A 457 8.54 11.65 17.58
N GLY A 458 8.94 11.83 16.32
CA GLY A 458 10.25 12.36 15.90
C GLY A 458 10.20 12.96 14.50
N GLY A 459 11.34 13.45 14.01
CA GLY A 459 11.50 13.99 12.67
C GLY A 459 10.64 15.23 12.41
N LEU A 460 10.05 15.32 11.21
CA LEU A 460 9.20 16.44 10.81
C LEU A 460 7.97 16.60 11.72
N ALA A 461 7.43 15.48 12.21
CA ALA A 461 6.24 15.49 13.05
C ALA A 461 6.38 16.33 14.34
N VAL A 462 7.59 16.48 14.87
CA VAL A 462 7.86 17.25 16.11
C VAL A 462 8.60 18.57 15.85
N ASN A 463 9.10 18.79 14.64
CA ASN A 463 9.85 20.01 14.29
C ASN A 463 9.02 21.02 13.49
N VAL A 464 7.82 20.64 13.05
CA VAL A 464 6.86 21.57 12.45
C VAL A 464 6.00 22.13 13.57
N VAL A 465 6.05 23.46 13.76
CA VAL A 465 5.20 24.14 14.76
C VAL A 465 3.77 24.17 14.21
N GLU A 466 2.85 23.53 14.90
CA GLU A 466 1.42 23.70 14.65
C GLU A 466 1.02 25.09 15.16
N CYS A 467 0.72 26.03 14.25
CA CYS A 467 0.21 27.36 14.57
C CYS A 467 -1.31 27.34 14.65
#